data_dd76c24b29fe11a3e014fa6cba120635
#
_entry.id   dd76c24b29fe11a3e014fa6cba120635
#
_cell.length_a   1.000
_cell.length_b   1.000
_cell.length_c   1.000
_cell.angle_alpha   90.00
_cell.angle_beta   90.00
_cell.angle_gamma   90.00
#
_symmetry.space_group_name_H-M   'P 1'
#
loop_
_entity.id
_entity.type
_entity.pdbx_description
1 polymer ?
#
loop_
_entity_poly.entity_id
_entity_poly.type
_entity_poly.pdbx_seq_one_letter_code
_entity_poly.pdbx_strand_id
1 'polypeptide(L)'
;MTDIRIELHASDAATGRRRSWRVVAAADLFGLWTAHVTFGRIGTPGRTLRYEFAGQAAATAFVLSRLRRRATAIRRLGVAYLPVDASPAADQLLVLTGLRCVAADPGSAVAQAAHAGRQWTPNHAAAT
;
A
#
# COMPACT_ATOMS: atom_id res chain seq x y z
N MET A 1 -14.97 12.23 -2.88
CA MET A 1 -14.54 11.60 -1.61
C MET A 1 -13.04 11.51 -1.56
N THR A 2 -12.51 11.88 -0.44
CA THR A 2 -11.06 11.90 -0.26
C THR A 2 -10.59 10.81 0.68
N ASP A 3 -11.44 9.82 0.94
CA ASP A 3 -11.07 8.70 1.80
C ASP A 3 -9.87 7.97 1.24
N ILE A 4 -8.94 7.64 2.12
CA ILE A 4 -7.76 6.86 1.76
C ILE A 4 -8.03 5.43 2.19
N ARG A 5 -8.03 4.53 1.22
CA ARG A 5 -8.19 3.10 1.48
C ARG A 5 -7.13 2.35 0.71
N ILE A 6 -6.33 1.57 1.42
CA ILE A 6 -5.24 0.81 0.82
C ILE A 6 -5.21 -0.56 1.48
N GLU A 7 -5.04 -1.59 0.69
CA GLU A 7 -4.73 -2.92 1.19
C GLU A 7 -3.51 -3.46 0.46
N LEU A 8 -2.55 -3.95 1.24
CA LEU A 8 -1.29 -4.51 0.73
C LEU A 8 -1.17 -5.95 1.20
N HIS A 9 -0.66 -6.80 0.34
CA HIS A 9 -0.36 -8.19 0.69
C HIS A 9 1.10 -8.50 0.44
N ALA A 10 1.69 -9.29 1.32
CA ALA A 10 3.04 -9.82 1.16
C ALA A 10 2.96 -11.34 1.33
N SER A 11 3.28 -12.06 0.27
CA SER A 11 3.19 -13.52 0.26
C SER A 11 4.50 -14.12 -0.22
N ASP A 12 4.94 -15.18 0.46
CA ASP A 12 6.13 -15.91 0.08
C ASP A 12 5.85 -17.40 0.27
N ALA A 13 5.74 -18.11 -0.85
CA ALA A 13 5.43 -19.54 -0.83
C ALA A 13 6.55 -20.34 -0.18
N ALA A 14 7.80 -19.91 -0.32
CA ALA A 14 8.94 -20.65 0.22
C ALA A 14 8.94 -20.69 1.74
N THR A 15 8.52 -19.60 2.39
CA THR A 15 8.50 -19.51 3.85
C THR A 15 7.10 -19.66 4.43
N GLY A 16 6.07 -19.69 3.57
CA GLY A 16 4.68 -19.70 4.03
C GLY A 16 4.21 -18.37 4.59
N ARG A 17 4.98 -17.30 4.43
CA ARG A 17 4.61 -16.00 4.94
C ARG A 17 3.48 -15.40 4.11
N ARG A 18 2.41 -15.02 4.76
CA ARG A 18 1.23 -14.44 4.10
C ARG A 18 0.67 -13.35 5.00
N ARG A 19 1.03 -12.11 4.72
CA ARG A 19 0.64 -10.97 5.56
C ARG A 19 -0.24 -10.01 4.79
N SER A 20 -1.21 -9.43 5.49
CA SER A 20 -2.00 -8.33 4.96
C SER A 20 -1.81 -7.10 5.84
N TRP A 21 -1.90 -5.95 5.22
CA TRP A 21 -1.88 -4.66 5.90
C TRP A 21 -2.88 -3.77 5.19
N ARG A 22 -3.78 -3.19 5.96
CA ARG A 22 -4.82 -2.34 5.39
C ARG A 22 -4.97 -1.09 6.22
N VAL A 23 -5.19 0.04 5.55
CA VAL A 23 -5.53 1.29 6.21
C VAL A 23 -6.76 1.88 5.55
N VAL A 24 -7.64 2.40 6.38
CA VAL A 24 -8.78 3.20 5.94
C VAL A 24 -8.75 4.48 6.74
N ALA A 25 -8.58 5.61 6.06
CA ALA A 25 -8.54 6.92 6.70
C ALA A 25 -9.62 7.80 6.08
N ALA A 26 -10.47 8.37 6.91
CA ALA A 26 -11.62 9.14 6.45
C ALA A 26 -11.98 10.21 7.49
N ALA A 27 -12.62 11.27 7.02
CA ALA A 27 -13.12 12.31 7.88
C ALA A 27 -14.48 11.90 8.47
N ASP A 28 -14.70 12.27 9.73
CA ASP A 28 -16.01 12.13 10.34
C ASP A 28 -16.86 13.37 10.03
N LEU A 29 -18.05 13.41 10.63
CA LEU A 29 -18.99 14.51 10.40
C LEU A 29 -18.49 15.84 10.96
N PHE A 30 -17.51 15.81 11.86
CA PHE A 30 -16.98 17.01 12.51
C PHE A 30 -15.64 17.44 11.93
N GLY A 31 -15.21 16.82 10.83
CA GLY A 31 -13.95 17.16 10.20
C GLY A 31 -12.72 16.53 10.82
N LEU A 32 -12.89 15.73 11.86
CA LEU A 32 -11.77 14.95 12.39
C LEU A 32 -11.51 13.75 11.51
N TRP A 33 -10.25 13.41 11.37
CA TRP A 33 -9.85 12.25 10.56
C TRP A 33 -9.52 11.08 11.46
N THR A 34 -10.01 9.89 11.07
CA THR A 34 -9.73 8.65 11.77
C THR A 34 -9.09 7.68 10.80
N ALA A 35 -8.00 7.04 11.22
CA ALA A 35 -7.35 5.99 10.45
C ALA A 35 -7.47 4.68 11.20
N HIS A 36 -7.95 3.65 10.53
CA HIS A 36 -8.00 2.29 11.04
C HIS A 36 -6.94 1.49 10.29
N VAL A 37 -5.98 0.95 11.02
CA VAL A 37 -4.91 0.12 10.45
C VAL A 37 -5.15 -1.31 10.89
N THR A 38 -5.35 -2.20 9.93
CA THR A 38 -5.60 -3.62 10.19
C THR A 38 -4.46 -4.44 9.60
N PHE A 39 -3.89 -5.35 10.38
CA PHE A 39 -2.79 -6.17 9.91
C PHE A 39 -2.88 -7.56 10.51
N GLY A 40 -2.31 -8.53 9.80
CA GLY A 40 -2.31 -9.91 10.25
C GLY A 40 -2.02 -10.85 9.11
N ARG A 41 -2.37 -12.11 9.30
CA ARG A 41 -2.21 -13.12 8.27
C ARG A 41 -3.36 -12.99 7.27
N ILE A 42 -3.07 -13.14 5.99
CA ILE A 42 -4.10 -13.11 4.94
C ILE A 42 -5.15 -14.17 5.26
N GLY A 43 -6.42 -13.79 5.18
CA GLY A 43 -7.53 -14.69 5.44
C GLY A 43 -7.98 -14.72 6.89
N THR A 44 -7.33 -13.96 7.78
CA THR A 44 -7.75 -13.84 9.17
C THR A 44 -8.27 -12.42 9.43
N PRO A 45 -9.04 -12.22 10.52
CA PRO A 45 -9.50 -10.86 10.87
C PRO A 45 -8.35 -9.91 11.19
N GLY A 46 -7.23 -10.42 11.72
CA GLY A 46 -6.11 -9.59 12.08
C GLY A 46 -6.38 -8.71 13.29
N ARG A 47 -5.53 -7.71 13.45
CA ARG A 47 -5.61 -6.75 14.54
C ARG A 47 -5.81 -5.36 13.95
N THR A 48 -6.73 -4.58 14.54
CA THR A 48 -7.02 -3.23 14.09
C THR A 48 -6.62 -2.23 15.17
N LEU A 49 -5.88 -1.20 14.75
CA LEU A 49 -5.53 -0.07 15.58
C LEU A 49 -6.20 1.18 15.03
N ARG A 50 -6.67 2.04 15.92
CA ARG A 50 -7.38 3.26 15.53
C ARG A 50 -6.54 4.48 15.93
N TYR A 51 -6.46 5.44 15.02
CA TYR A 51 -5.72 6.69 15.23
C TYR A 51 -6.60 7.85 14.83
N GLU A 52 -6.50 8.96 15.56
CA GLU A 52 -7.27 10.16 15.28
C GLU A 52 -6.35 11.32 14.96
N PHE A 53 -6.80 12.17 14.03
CA PHE A 53 -6.01 13.30 13.56
C PHE A 53 -6.93 14.53 13.45
N ALA A 54 -6.35 15.71 13.67
CA ALA A 54 -7.10 16.95 13.59
C ALA A 54 -7.54 17.30 12.16
N GLY A 55 -6.85 16.77 11.15
CA GLY A 55 -7.20 17.10 9.78
C GLY A 55 -6.58 16.15 8.77
N GLN A 56 -6.92 16.41 7.52
CA GLN A 56 -6.50 15.55 6.41
C GLN A 56 -4.96 15.49 6.27
N ALA A 57 -4.30 16.63 6.46
CA ALA A 57 -2.85 16.67 6.27
C ALA A 57 -2.13 15.73 7.24
N ALA A 58 -2.54 15.75 8.51
CA ALA A 58 -1.92 14.88 9.51
C ALA A 58 -2.23 13.40 9.23
N ALA A 59 -3.46 13.10 8.83
CA ALA A 59 -3.84 11.74 8.49
C ALA A 59 -3.05 11.24 7.28
N THR A 60 -2.92 12.06 6.26
CA THR A 60 -2.16 11.71 5.05
C THR A 60 -0.69 11.47 5.38
N ALA A 61 -0.09 12.32 6.21
CA ALA A 61 1.30 12.16 6.61
C ALA A 61 1.50 10.84 7.38
N PHE A 62 0.55 10.49 8.22
CA PHE A 62 0.59 9.22 8.95
C PHE A 62 0.56 8.03 7.98
N VAL A 63 -0.39 8.04 7.05
CA VAL A 63 -0.51 6.96 6.06
C VAL A 63 0.77 6.86 5.25
N LEU A 64 1.30 7.99 4.80
CA LEU A 64 2.51 8.02 4.00
C LEU A 64 3.69 7.41 4.75
N SER A 65 3.85 7.73 6.04
CA SER A 65 4.94 7.17 6.84
C SER A 65 4.81 5.66 6.98
N ARG A 66 3.60 5.17 7.15
CA ARG A 66 3.36 3.73 7.26
C ARG A 66 3.62 3.02 5.93
N LEU A 67 3.25 3.64 4.83
CA LEU A 67 3.54 3.07 3.50
C LEU A 67 5.04 3.01 3.23
N ARG A 68 5.79 4.04 3.61
CA ARG A 68 7.24 4.03 3.44
C ARG A 68 7.88 2.85 4.15
N ARG A 69 7.40 2.54 5.33
CA ARG A 69 7.90 1.38 6.06
C ARG A 69 7.60 0.07 5.30
N ARG A 70 6.42 -0.04 4.68
CA ARG A 70 6.07 -1.23 3.89
C ARG A 70 6.85 -1.29 2.59
N ALA A 71 7.18 -0.14 2.01
CA ALA A 71 7.97 -0.10 0.78
C ALA A 71 9.37 -0.67 0.98
N THR A 72 9.91 -0.61 2.20
CA THR A 72 11.23 -1.16 2.49
C THR A 72 11.18 -2.53 3.15
N ALA A 73 10.00 -3.13 3.21
CA ALA A 73 9.83 -4.41 3.91
C ALA A 73 10.66 -5.53 3.32
N ILE A 74 10.94 -5.49 2.03
CA ILE A 74 11.74 -6.53 1.39
C ILE A 74 13.14 -6.63 2.03
N ARG A 75 13.68 -5.52 2.52
CA ARG A 75 14.99 -5.53 3.16
C ARG A 75 14.96 -6.22 4.52
N ARG A 76 13.82 -6.16 5.22
CA ARG A 76 13.70 -6.72 6.56
C ARG A 76 13.09 -8.11 6.55
N LEU A 77 12.14 -8.34 5.63
CA LEU A 77 11.33 -9.56 5.64
C LEU A 77 11.65 -10.49 4.46
N GLY A 78 12.36 -9.98 3.46
CA GLY A 78 12.63 -10.75 2.24
C GLY A 78 11.44 -10.84 1.30
N VAL A 79 10.34 -10.17 1.60
CA VAL A 79 9.12 -10.21 0.80
C VAL A 79 8.58 -8.79 0.68
N ALA A 80 8.21 -8.42 -0.54
CA ALA A 80 7.65 -7.10 -0.81
C ALA A 80 6.14 -7.10 -0.59
N TYR A 81 5.63 -5.97 -0.08
CA TYR A 81 4.19 -5.72 -0.06
C TYR A 81 3.75 -5.25 -1.43
N LEU A 82 2.63 -5.78 -1.91
CA LEU A 82 2.04 -5.40 -3.19
C LEU A 82 0.62 -4.87 -2.96
N PRO A 83 0.23 -3.78 -3.64
CA PRO A 83 -1.14 -3.27 -3.50
C PRO A 83 -2.14 -4.24 -4.11
N VAL A 84 -3.20 -4.53 -3.38
CA VAL A 84 -4.31 -5.35 -3.87
C VAL A 84 -5.61 -4.56 -3.95
N ASP A 85 -5.70 -3.44 -3.27
CA ASP A 85 -6.83 -2.53 -3.34
C ASP A 85 -6.39 -1.14 -2.93
N ALA A 86 -6.92 -0.12 -3.62
CA ALA A 86 -6.62 1.26 -3.28
C ALA A 86 -7.71 2.18 -3.80
N SER A 87 -8.10 3.17 -3.00
CA SER A 87 -8.99 4.22 -3.46
C SER A 87 -8.24 5.19 -4.38
N PRO A 88 -8.96 5.96 -5.21
CA PRO A 88 -8.28 6.94 -6.06
C PRO A 88 -7.40 7.92 -5.30
N ALA A 89 -7.83 8.35 -4.13
CA ALA A 89 -7.04 9.28 -3.31
C ALA A 89 -5.74 8.64 -2.82
N ALA A 90 -5.67 7.32 -2.75
CA ALA A 90 -4.50 6.61 -2.27
C ALA A 90 -3.46 6.33 -3.34
N ASP A 91 -3.85 6.38 -4.61
CA ASP A 91 -2.93 5.99 -5.68
C ASP A 91 -1.65 6.81 -5.68
N GLN A 92 -1.76 8.11 -5.48
CA GLN A 92 -0.58 8.96 -5.47
C GLN A 92 0.35 8.61 -4.32
N LEU A 93 -0.20 8.25 -3.17
CA LEU A 93 0.61 7.85 -2.03
C LEU A 93 1.38 6.57 -2.33
N LEU A 94 0.76 5.63 -3.04
CA LEU A 94 1.44 4.40 -3.43
C LEU A 94 2.57 4.70 -4.41
N VAL A 95 2.36 5.62 -5.34
CA VAL A 95 3.40 6.03 -6.28
C VAL A 95 4.56 6.70 -5.56
N LEU A 96 4.25 7.61 -4.64
CA LEU A 96 5.27 8.35 -3.90
C LEU A 96 6.16 7.45 -3.06
N THR A 97 5.65 6.34 -2.60
CA THR A 97 6.40 5.41 -1.76
C THR A 97 7.07 4.29 -2.54
N GLY A 98 6.83 4.22 -3.85
CA GLY A 98 7.39 3.15 -4.67
C GLY A 98 6.65 1.84 -4.58
N LEU A 99 5.53 1.79 -3.88
CA LEU A 99 4.70 0.59 -3.79
C LEU A 99 3.91 0.35 -5.07
N ARG A 100 3.77 1.37 -5.90
CA ARG A 100 3.14 1.28 -7.21
C ARG A 100 3.93 2.13 -8.18
N CYS A 101 4.15 1.58 -9.38
CA CYS A 101 4.79 2.35 -10.43
C CYS A 101 3.86 3.45 -10.92
N VAL A 102 4.45 4.55 -11.39
CA VAL A 102 3.66 5.61 -12.00
C VAL A 102 2.88 5.01 -13.16
N ALA A 103 1.58 5.23 -13.17
CA ALA A 103 0.77 4.77 -14.28
C ALA A 103 1.16 5.58 -15.49
N ALA A 104 1.78 4.93 -16.46
CA ALA A 104 2.10 5.58 -17.71
C ALA A 104 0.80 5.82 -18.47
N ASP A 105 0.81 6.83 -19.32
CA ASP A 105 -0.32 6.99 -20.22
C ASP A 105 -0.40 5.79 -21.16
N PRO A 106 -1.51 5.59 -21.84
CA PRO A 106 -1.70 4.38 -22.63
C PRO A 106 -0.59 4.11 -23.64
N GLY A 107 0.02 5.17 -24.15
CA GLY A 107 1.06 5.00 -25.14
C GLY A 107 2.33 4.42 -24.60
N SER A 108 2.63 4.61 -23.32
CA SER A 108 3.87 4.13 -22.73
C SER A 108 3.64 2.97 -21.78
N ALA A 109 2.43 2.67 -21.45
CA ALA A 109 2.14 1.59 -20.51
C ALA A 109 2.64 0.24 -21.02
N VAL A 110 2.59 0.06 -22.31
CA VAL A 110 3.03 -1.19 -22.90
C VAL A 110 4.50 -1.45 -22.63
N ALA A 111 5.30 -0.42 -22.74
CA ALA A 111 6.73 -0.60 -22.53
C ALA A 111 7.02 -0.98 -21.09
N GLN A 112 6.27 -0.45 -20.15
CA GLN A 112 6.46 -0.81 -18.76
C GLN A 112 6.03 -2.21 -18.46
N ALA A 113 4.95 -2.63 -19.04
CA ALA A 113 4.48 -3.98 -18.83
C ALA A 113 5.53 -5.00 -19.23
N ALA A 114 6.30 -4.69 -20.22
CA ALA A 114 7.32 -5.60 -20.70
C ALA A 114 8.41 -5.80 -19.65
N HIS A 115 8.72 -4.82 -18.85
CA HIS A 115 9.81 -4.96 -17.93
C HIS A 115 9.37 -5.41 -16.59
N ALA A 116 8.15 -5.35 -16.40
CA ALA A 116 7.69 -5.75 -15.11
C ALA A 116 8.09 -7.18 -14.85
N GLY A 117 8.33 -7.56 -15.73
CA GLY A 117 8.84 -8.76 -15.39
C GLY A 117 10.12 -8.63 -14.78
N ARG A 118 9.99 -7.61 -14.93
CA ARG A 118 10.68 -7.64 -14.56
C ARG A 118 10.88 -7.48 -13.79
N GLN A 119 10.87 -7.19 -13.90
CA GLN A 119 10.94 -6.93 -13.41
C GLN A 119 10.94 -6.99 -12.59
N TRP A 120 10.78 -6.71 -12.91
CA TRP A 120 10.52 -6.86 -12.22
C TRP A 120 10.60 -7.11 -11.49
N THR A 121 10.73 -7.47 -11.45
CA THR A 121 10.72 -7.77 -11.20
C THR A 121 10.81 -7.81 -10.46
N PRO A 122 10.62 -7.79 -10.76
CA PRO A 122 10.62 -7.90 -10.45
C PRO A 122 10.66 -7.83 -9.71
N ASN A 123 10.46 -7.70 -10.19
CA ASN A 123 10.24 -7.78 -9.99
C ASN A 123 10.18 -7.52 -9.51
N HIS A 124 10.05 -7.54 -10.11
CA HIS A 124 9.66 -7.49 -10.14
C HIS A 124 9.62 -7.36 -9.62
N ALA A 125 10.16 -7.85 -9.83
CA ALA A 125 10.02 -7.85 -10.05
C ALA A 125 9.95 -7.68 -9.67
N ALA A 126 9.79 -7.83 -9.92
CA ALA A 126 9.65 -7.71 -10.11
C ALA A 126 9.57 -7.45 -9.65
N ALA A 127 9.25 -7.36 -9.95
CA ALA A 127 8.95 -7.28 -10.01
C ALA A 127 8.99 -7.03 -9.41
N THR A 128 8.80 -6.97 -9.81
CA THR A 128 8.48 -6.96 -9.81
C THR A 128 8.60 -6.65 -9.25
#